data_636889f2be154c11632803ac3d2bda89
#
_entry.id   636889f2be154c11632803ac3d2bda89
#
_cell.length_a   1.000
_cell.length_b   1.000
_cell.length_c   1.000
_cell.angle_alpha   90.00
_cell.angle_beta   90.00
_cell.angle_gamma   90.00
#
_symmetry.space_group_name_H-M   'P 1'
#
loop_
_entity.id
_entity.type
_entity.pdbx_description
1 polymer ?
#
loop_
_entity_poly.entity_id
_entity_poly.type
_entity_poly.pdbx_seq_one_letter_code
_entity_poly.pdbx_strand_id
1 'polypeptide(L)'
;MLSDRGFAGASAHRESLRRSGTGEAAAWRAGAVGEGIVGRLLAESGVRAIHDRRIPDSDANIDHLAVTSAGVLVIDAKNYRGRPRVDTFGGADPTPRRLF
;
A
#
# COMPACT_ATOMS: atom_id res chain seq x y z
N MET A 1 5.29 20.68 1.75
CA MET A 1 4.86 19.69 2.75
C MET A 1 3.85 18.73 2.15
N LEU A 2 4.06 17.45 2.35
CA LEU A 2 3.13 16.44 1.90
C LEU A 2 1.89 16.47 2.80
N SER A 3 0.74 16.79 2.23
CA SER A 3 -0.53 16.67 2.96
C SER A 3 -1.17 15.34 2.61
N ASP A 4 -1.72 14.69 3.60
CA ASP A 4 -2.46 13.45 3.41
C ASP A 4 -3.87 13.79 2.93
N ARG A 5 -4.04 13.87 1.62
CA ARG A 5 -5.34 14.16 1.00
C ARG A 5 -6.21 12.93 0.81
N GLY A 6 -5.63 11.77 1.07
CA GLY A 6 -6.33 10.51 0.94
C GLY A 6 -6.20 9.70 2.21
N PHE A 7 -7.17 8.88 2.47
CA PHE A 7 -7.05 7.84 3.47
C PHE A 7 -6.47 6.58 2.81
N ALA A 8 -5.94 5.67 3.63
CA ALA A 8 -5.40 4.41 3.14
C ALA A 8 -6.46 3.66 2.34
N GLY A 9 -6.14 3.30 1.10
CA GLY A 9 -7.06 2.61 0.21
C GLY A 9 -8.00 3.51 -0.57
N ALA A 10 -7.84 4.83 -0.49
CA ALA A 10 -8.77 5.78 -1.12
C ALA A 10 -8.89 5.57 -2.63
N SER A 11 -7.78 5.40 -3.34
CA SER A 11 -7.82 5.17 -4.79
C SER A 11 -8.50 3.87 -5.16
N ALA A 12 -8.20 2.79 -4.44
CA ALA A 12 -8.83 1.49 -4.67
C ALA A 12 -10.32 1.55 -4.38
N HIS A 13 -10.72 2.28 -3.34
CA HIS A 13 -12.12 2.47 -3.00
C HIS A 13 -12.86 3.24 -4.10
N ARG A 14 -12.29 4.35 -4.58
CA ARG A 14 -12.88 5.10 -5.70
C ARG A 14 -13.03 4.24 -6.94
N GLU A 15 -12.03 3.42 -7.24
CA GLU A 15 -12.06 2.54 -8.39
C GLU A 15 -13.12 1.46 -8.25
N SER A 16 -13.34 0.95 -7.03
CA SER A 16 -14.40 -0.02 -6.77
C SER A 16 -15.79 0.58 -7.02
N LEU A 17 -16.01 1.83 -6.63
CA LEU A 17 -17.26 2.52 -6.88
C LEU A 17 -17.50 2.74 -8.37
N ARG A 18 -16.45 3.11 -9.10
CA ARG A 18 -16.53 3.32 -10.54
C ARG A 18 -16.85 2.05 -11.31
N ARG A 19 -16.39 0.90 -10.81
CA ARG A 19 -16.55 -0.41 -11.44
C ARG A 19 -17.63 -1.25 -10.80
N SER A 20 -18.56 -0.63 -10.07
CA SER A 20 -19.59 -1.38 -9.36
C SER A 20 -20.42 -2.23 -10.32
N GLY A 21 -20.78 -3.43 -9.88
CA GLY A 21 -21.53 -4.41 -10.68
C GLY A 21 -20.66 -5.36 -11.48
N THR A 22 -19.33 -5.23 -11.44
CA THR A 22 -18.38 -6.12 -12.12
C THR A 22 -17.59 -6.96 -11.12
N GLY A 23 -16.99 -8.06 -11.59
CA GLY A 23 -16.07 -8.85 -10.78
C GLY A 23 -14.83 -8.06 -10.37
N GLU A 24 -14.43 -7.08 -11.17
CA GLU A 24 -13.32 -6.20 -10.84
C GLU A 24 -13.60 -5.33 -9.63
N ALA A 25 -14.86 -4.92 -9.43
CA ALA A 25 -15.22 -4.11 -8.27
C ALA A 25 -14.91 -4.84 -6.95
N ALA A 26 -15.13 -6.16 -6.90
CA ALA A 26 -14.79 -6.95 -5.72
C ALA A 26 -13.30 -6.96 -5.45
N ALA A 27 -12.48 -7.09 -6.51
CA ALA A 27 -11.03 -7.06 -6.38
C ALA A 27 -10.52 -5.70 -5.88
N TRP A 28 -11.08 -4.61 -6.38
CA TRP A 28 -10.74 -3.26 -5.93
C TRP A 28 -11.14 -3.02 -4.48
N ARG A 29 -12.31 -3.54 -4.06
CA ARG A 29 -12.75 -3.45 -2.66
C ARG A 29 -11.83 -4.25 -1.74
N ALA A 30 -11.42 -5.44 -2.15
CA ALA A 30 -10.48 -6.25 -1.37
C ALA A 30 -9.14 -5.54 -1.21
N GLY A 31 -8.65 -4.90 -2.28
CA GLY A 31 -7.44 -4.09 -2.23
C GLY A 31 -7.58 -2.92 -1.26
N ALA A 32 -8.70 -2.20 -1.29
CA ALA A 32 -8.96 -1.08 -0.38
C ALA A 32 -9.00 -1.55 1.08
N VAL A 33 -9.58 -2.71 1.36
CA VAL A 33 -9.61 -3.29 2.71
C VAL A 33 -8.20 -3.62 3.18
N GLY A 34 -7.37 -4.24 2.33
CA GLY A 34 -5.99 -4.57 2.67
C GLY A 34 -5.15 -3.34 2.98
N GLU A 35 -5.26 -2.31 2.15
CA GLU A 35 -4.57 -1.03 2.38
C GLU A 35 -5.04 -0.37 3.69
N GLY A 36 -6.34 -0.42 3.98
CA GLY A 36 -6.89 0.12 5.23
C GLY A 36 -6.35 -0.59 6.47
N ILE A 37 -6.18 -1.89 6.41
CA ILE A 37 -5.61 -2.69 7.50
C ILE A 37 -4.16 -2.26 7.76
N VAL A 38 -3.35 -2.17 6.72
CA VAL A 38 -1.95 -1.74 6.85
C VAL A 38 -1.88 -0.31 7.39
N GLY A 39 -2.72 0.57 6.91
CA GLY A 39 -2.79 1.95 7.40
C GLY A 39 -3.07 2.02 8.90
N ARG A 40 -4.00 1.21 9.39
CA ARG A 40 -4.30 1.12 10.84
C ARG A 40 -3.13 0.57 11.62
N LEU A 41 -2.49 -0.48 11.15
CA LEU A 41 -1.32 -1.05 11.83
C LEU A 41 -0.20 -0.04 11.96
N LEU A 42 0.05 0.76 10.93
CA LEU A 42 1.04 1.83 10.98
C LEU A 42 0.68 2.88 12.02
N ALA A 43 -0.58 3.30 12.06
CA ALA A 43 -1.05 4.27 13.04
C ALA A 43 -0.94 3.74 14.46
N GLU A 44 -1.35 2.50 14.70
CA GLU A 44 -1.27 1.87 16.02
C GLU A 44 0.17 1.67 16.48
N SER A 45 1.10 1.50 15.54
CA SER A 45 2.52 1.39 15.84
C SER A 45 3.19 2.73 16.16
N GLY A 46 2.47 3.83 16.04
CA GLY A 46 3.02 5.16 16.26
C GLY A 46 3.94 5.63 15.15
N VAL A 47 3.93 4.95 14.01
CA VAL A 47 4.75 5.31 12.86
C VAL A 47 4.05 6.41 12.07
N ARG A 48 4.79 7.48 11.78
CA ARG A 48 4.27 8.54 10.92
C ARG A 48 4.20 8.03 9.48
N ALA A 49 3.04 8.10 8.88
CA ALA A 49 2.83 7.61 7.52
C ALA A 49 1.90 8.53 6.73
N ILE A 50 2.09 8.55 5.43
CA ILE A 50 1.13 9.12 4.49
C ILE A 50 0.69 8.02 3.53
N HIS A 51 -0.49 8.19 2.96
CA HIS A 51 -1.15 7.13 2.22
C HIS A 51 -1.60 7.60 0.86
N ASP A 52 -1.66 6.65 -0.08
CA ASP A 52 -2.30 6.81 -1.37
C ASP A 52 -1.74 8.00 -2.16
N ARG A 53 -0.43 7.98 -2.38
CA ARG A 53 0.27 9.03 -3.12
C ARG A 53 0.55 8.60 -4.54
N ARG A 54 0.18 9.46 -5.46
CA ARG A 54 0.45 9.24 -6.87
C ARG A 54 1.94 9.43 -7.17
N ILE A 55 2.48 8.50 -7.95
CA ILE A 55 3.83 8.64 -8.48
C ILE A 55 3.77 9.63 -9.65
N PRO A 56 4.57 10.71 -9.66
CA PRO A 56 4.56 11.68 -10.74
C PRO A 56 4.79 11.01 -12.10
N ASP A 57 4.08 11.49 -13.11
CA ASP A 57 4.17 11.00 -14.49
C ASP A 57 3.84 9.51 -14.65
N SER A 58 3.01 8.98 -13.77
CA SER A 58 2.63 7.58 -13.76
C SER A 58 1.18 7.42 -13.33
N ASP A 59 0.56 6.32 -13.73
CA ASP A 59 -0.75 5.93 -13.22
C ASP A 59 -0.66 5.12 -11.91
N ALA A 60 0.57 4.84 -11.47
CA ALA A 60 0.80 4.09 -10.27
C ALA A 60 0.71 4.97 -9.02
N ASN A 61 0.27 4.36 -7.93
CA ASN A 61 0.21 4.98 -6.62
C ASN A 61 1.11 4.24 -5.65
N ILE A 62 1.63 4.99 -4.68
CA ILE A 62 2.28 4.43 -3.51
C ILE A 62 1.21 4.25 -2.45
N ASP A 63 1.04 3.03 -1.95
CA ASP A 63 0.02 2.75 -0.96
C ASP A 63 0.31 3.44 0.37
N HIS A 64 1.53 3.30 0.87
CA HIS A 64 1.95 3.92 2.12
C HIS A 64 3.41 4.33 2.06
N LEU A 65 3.70 5.50 2.61
CA LEU A 65 5.06 5.98 2.91
C LEU A 65 5.17 6.13 4.42
N ALA A 66 6.09 5.41 5.03
CA ALA A 66 6.32 5.49 6.46
C ALA A 66 7.67 6.13 6.74
N VAL A 67 7.69 7.08 7.67
CA VAL A 67 8.92 7.75 8.08
C VAL A 67 9.33 7.20 9.44
N THR A 68 10.52 6.63 9.49
CA THR A 68 11.09 6.04 10.70
C THR A 68 12.47 6.62 10.96
N SER A 69 13.02 6.31 12.13
CA SER A 69 14.41 6.69 12.45
C SER A 69 15.43 6.02 11.53
N ALA A 70 15.06 4.90 10.90
CA ALA A 70 15.92 4.20 9.95
C ALA A 70 15.78 4.72 8.51
N GLY A 71 14.82 5.61 8.25
CA GLY A 71 14.60 6.18 6.93
C GLY A 71 13.14 6.12 6.49
N VAL A 72 12.94 6.30 5.20
CA VAL A 72 11.61 6.26 4.60
C VAL A 72 11.37 4.88 4.00
N LEU A 73 10.23 4.29 4.35
CA LEU A 73 9.81 2.99 3.83
C LEU A 73 8.67 3.17 2.84
N VAL A 74 8.80 2.55 1.70
CA VAL A 74 7.71 2.44 0.73
C VAL A 74 7.04 1.10 0.95
N ILE A 75 5.75 1.13 1.25
CA ILE A 75 5.00 -0.07 1.59
C ILE A 75 3.88 -0.26 0.57
N ASP A 76 3.88 -1.42 -0.06
CA ASP A 76 2.86 -1.84 -0.99
C ASP A 76 2.01 -2.92 -0.31
N ALA A 77 0.75 -2.59 -0.03
CA ALA A 77 -0.14 -3.49 0.67
C ALA A 77 -0.74 -4.51 -0.31
N LYS A 78 -0.72 -5.77 0.08
CA LYS A 78 -1.31 -6.85 -0.68
C LYS A 78 -2.30 -7.63 0.18
N ASN A 79 -3.39 -8.02 -0.43
CA ASN A 79 -4.42 -8.84 0.22
C ASN A 79 -4.52 -10.17 -0.54
N TYR A 80 -3.51 -11.00 -0.34
CA TYR A 80 -3.45 -12.30 -0.98
C TYR A 80 -4.06 -13.39 -0.12
N ARG A 81 -4.57 -14.41 -0.78
CA ARG A 81 -4.87 -15.68 -0.13
C ARG A 81 -3.59 -16.49 0.02
N GLY A 82 -3.49 -17.26 1.11
CA GLY A 82 -2.34 -18.11 1.38
C GLY A 82 -1.33 -17.46 2.30
N ARG A 83 -0.18 -18.08 2.42
CA ARG A 83 0.88 -17.61 3.30
C ARG A 83 1.86 -16.72 2.57
N PRO A 84 2.14 -15.53 3.09
CA PRO A 84 3.22 -14.73 2.54
C PRO A 84 4.57 -15.36 2.86
N ARG A 85 5.54 -15.12 1.99
CA ARG A 85 6.93 -15.50 2.23
C ARG A 85 7.82 -14.32 1.90
N VAL A 86 9.01 -14.31 2.49
CA VAL A 86 10.00 -13.28 2.21
C VAL A 86 11.07 -13.91 1.34
N ASP A 87 11.25 -13.34 0.15
CA ASP A 87 12.34 -13.70 -0.73
C ASP A 87 13.47 -12.68 -0.58
N THR A 88 14.69 -13.18 -0.53
CA THR A 88 15.88 -12.35 -0.49
C THR A 88 16.67 -12.59 -1.76
N PHE A 89 16.90 -11.52 -2.50
CA PHE A 89 17.64 -11.59 -3.75
C PHE A 89 19.10 -11.24 -3.48
N GLY A 90 19.95 -12.26 -3.60
CA GLY A 90 21.40 -12.11 -3.65
C GLY A 90 22.08 -11.35 -2.51
N GLY A 91 22.96 -11.94 -1.83
CA GLY A 91 23.95 -11.49 -0.87
C GLY A 91 23.88 -10.01 -0.42
N ALA A 92 24.85 -9.23 -0.84
CA ALA A 92 24.95 -7.81 -0.53
C ALA A 92 24.17 -6.90 -1.49
N ASP A 93 23.28 -7.49 -2.30
CA ASP A 93 22.45 -6.74 -3.24
C ASP A 93 21.50 -5.82 -2.48
N PRO A 94 21.49 -4.50 -2.77
CA PRO A 94 20.58 -3.56 -2.15
C PRO A 94 19.15 -3.68 -2.68
N THR A 95 18.84 -4.65 -3.53
CA THR A 95 17.51 -4.82 -4.10
C THR A 95 16.46 -4.96 -3.00
N PRO A 96 15.34 -4.23 -3.09
CA PRO A 96 14.29 -4.33 -2.09
C PRO A 96 13.75 -5.74 -1.95
N ARG A 97 13.45 -6.14 -0.73
CA ARG A 97 12.82 -7.42 -0.46
C ARG A 97 11.33 -7.34 -0.77
N ARG A 98 10.82 -8.42 -1.32
CA ARG A 98 9.39 -8.57 -1.56
C ARG A 98 8.80 -9.56 -0.58
N LEU A 99 7.61 -9.24 -0.12
CA LEU A 99 6.80 -10.13 0.70
C LEU A 99 5.73 -10.74 -0.20
N PHE A 100 5.67 -12.06 -0.26
CA PHE A 100 4.72 -12.78 -1.09
C PHE A 100 3.76 -13.61 -0.25
#